data_5ab8bc77f35adf3455a19a63952d250e
#
_entry.id   5ab8bc77f35adf3455a19a63952d250e
#
_cell.length_a   1.000
_cell.length_b   1.000
_cell.length_c   1.000
_cell.angle_alpha   90.00
_cell.angle_beta   90.00
_cell.angle_gamma   90.00
#
_symmetry.space_group_name_H-M   'P 1'
#
loop_
_entity.id
_entity.type
_entity.pdbx_description
1 polymer ?
#
loop_
_entity_poly.entity_id
_entity_poly.type
_entity_poly.pdbx_seq_one_letter_code
_entity_poly.pdbx_strand_id
1 'polypeptide(L)'
;MDVRTMRMMLGDTQREFAMRYQIPIRTIQNWETGLRKPPGYILNLLEHRMQEDLVNKRTRTLPQYDPQKQDLPHRCDYVGAFAWLRAVQECIGEPIVFALDEALMCQGSFMGRSDEYLIWVYGSDSAARFNGVVVLGNRISSYDVQRKNGLSFTNFNRTISDALANESLLDMQGITEAVSRYYYENGDSFEGISVPPEYQDQFERLAGDAIAYYGN
;
A
#
# COMPACT_ATOMS: atom_id res chain seq x y z
N MET A 1 24.19 4.36 -3.12
CA MET A 1 24.37 3.47 -1.93
C MET A 1 24.91 2.12 -2.39
N ASP A 2 25.68 1.37 -1.57
CA ASP A 2 26.14 0.02 -1.94
C ASP A 2 25.11 -1.07 -1.55
N VAL A 3 25.23 -2.26 -2.16
CA VAL A 3 24.28 -3.37 -1.98
C VAL A 3 24.22 -3.88 -0.54
N ARG A 4 25.34 -3.89 0.17
CA ARG A 4 25.42 -4.32 1.56
C ARG A 4 24.63 -3.38 2.47
N THR A 5 24.80 -2.08 2.29
CA THR A 5 24.07 -1.05 3.02
C THR A 5 22.56 -1.17 2.77
N MET A 6 22.16 -1.33 1.51
CA MET A 6 20.76 -1.56 1.13
C MET A 6 20.15 -2.75 1.86
N ARG A 7 20.84 -3.89 1.84
CA ARG A 7 20.41 -5.10 2.51
C ARG A 7 20.29 -4.93 4.04
N MET A 8 21.28 -4.28 4.65
CA MET A 8 21.26 -4.04 6.10
C MET A 8 20.11 -3.12 6.52
N MET A 9 19.78 -2.11 5.73
CA MET A 9 18.63 -1.23 5.98
C MET A 9 17.31 -1.99 5.93
N LEU A 10 17.19 -3.01 5.06
CA LEU A 10 16.03 -3.89 5.02
C LEU A 10 16.04 -4.94 6.15
N GLY A 11 17.18 -5.14 6.84
CA GLY A 11 17.35 -6.19 7.82
C GLY A 11 17.34 -7.60 7.20
N ASP A 12 17.59 -7.72 5.91
CA ASP A 12 17.60 -8.99 5.18
C ASP A 12 18.95 -9.69 5.31
N THR A 13 18.92 -11.04 5.35
CA THR A 13 20.10 -11.85 5.07
C THR A 13 20.45 -11.77 3.58
N GLN A 14 21.66 -12.16 3.19
CA GLN A 14 22.04 -12.20 1.76
C GLN A 14 21.09 -13.08 0.94
N ARG A 15 20.57 -14.16 1.52
CA ARG A 15 19.62 -15.05 0.88
C ARG A 15 18.25 -14.41 0.69
N GLU A 16 17.73 -13.73 1.70
CA GLU A 16 16.45 -13.02 1.63
C GLU A 16 16.51 -11.88 0.63
N PHE A 17 17.58 -11.09 0.64
CA PHE A 17 17.79 -10.02 -0.32
C PHE A 17 17.92 -10.55 -1.76
N ALA A 18 18.65 -11.65 -1.95
CA ALA A 18 18.77 -12.34 -3.24
C ALA A 18 17.41 -12.82 -3.77
N MET A 19 16.59 -13.43 -2.91
CA MET A 19 15.23 -13.88 -3.27
C MET A 19 14.32 -12.70 -3.57
N ARG A 20 14.32 -11.66 -2.73
CA ARG A 20 13.47 -10.46 -2.88
C ARG A 20 13.64 -9.78 -4.23
N TYR A 21 14.89 -9.61 -4.67
CA TYR A 21 15.22 -8.91 -5.91
C TYR A 21 15.50 -9.85 -7.08
N GLN A 22 15.28 -11.15 -6.91
CA GLN A 22 15.50 -12.21 -7.92
C GLN A 22 16.93 -12.17 -8.51
N ILE A 23 17.91 -11.85 -7.65
CA ILE A 23 19.32 -11.78 -8.01
C ILE A 23 20.01 -13.05 -7.45
N PRO A 24 20.82 -13.77 -8.25
CA PRO A 24 21.53 -14.93 -7.74
C PRO A 24 22.37 -14.58 -6.51
N ILE A 25 22.27 -15.39 -5.45
CA ILE A 25 22.97 -15.15 -4.17
C ILE A 25 24.48 -14.94 -4.36
N ARG A 26 25.09 -15.68 -5.29
CA ARG A 26 26.50 -15.52 -5.64
C ARG A 26 26.83 -14.14 -6.20
N THR A 27 25.88 -13.54 -6.89
CA THR A 27 26.03 -12.17 -7.42
C THR A 27 26.01 -11.16 -6.29
N ILE A 28 25.10 -11.29 -5.34
CA ILE A 28 25.04 -10.44 -4.13
C ILE A 28 26.36 -10.56 -3.34
N GLN A 29 26.84 -11.79 -3.10
CA GLN A 29 28.11 -12.04 -2.42
C GLN A 29 29.28 -11.38 -3.12
N ASN A 30 29.36 -11.49 -4.46
CA ASN A 30 30.43 -10.86 -5.23
C ASN A 30 30.39 -9.33 -5.16
N TRP A 31 29.18 -8.76 -5.14
CA TRP A 31 29.00 -7.30 -5.02
C TRP A 31 29.38 -6.80 -3.62
N GLU A 32 28.97 -7.51 -2.57
CA GLU A 32 29.26 -7.13 -1.18
C GLU A 32 30.75 -7.32 -0.81
N THR A 33 31.43 -8.29 -1.44
CA THR A 33 32.87 -8.51 -1.23
C THR A 33 33.76 -7.66 -2.14
N GLY A 34 33.17 -6.91 -3.08
CA GLY A 34 33.90 -6.08 -4.05
C GLY A 34 34.57 -6.86 -5.17
N LEU A 35 34.37 -8.18 -5.26
CA LEU A 35 34.88 -9.03 -6.36
C LEU A 35 34.34 -8.60 -7.72
N ARG A 36 33.11 -8.06 -7.74
CA ARG A 36 32.50 -7.43 -8.91
C ARG A 36 31.74 -6.20 -8.46
N LYS A 37 31.71 -5.19 -9.32
CA LYS A 37 30.84 -4.00 -9.07
C LYS A 37 29.54 -4.17 -9.81
N PRO A 38 28.39 -3.89 -9.15
CA PRO A 38 27.11 -3.86 -9.84
C PRO A 38 27.12 -2.72 -10.87
N PRO A 39 26.47 -2.89 -12.03
CA PRO A 39 26.24 -1.77 -12.96
C PRO A 39 25.49 -0.63 -12.30
N GLY A 40 25.83 0.63 -12.63
CA GLY A 40 25.23 1.81 -11.99
C GLY A 40 23.71 1.86 -12.10
N TYR A 41 23.14 1.44 -13.24
CA TYR A 41 21.70 1.39 -13.44
C TYR A 41 21.02 0.35 -12.52
N ILE A 42 21.68 -0.78 -12.23
CA ILE A 42 21.17 -1.78 -11.29
C ILE A 42 21.15 -1.21 -9.88
N LEU A 43 22.19 -0.48 -9.46
CA LEU A 43 22.21 0.17 -8.16
C LEU A 43 21.05 1.15 -8.01
N ASN A 44 20.80 1.97 -9.03
CA ASN A 44 19.68 2.93 -9.01
C ASN A 44 18.32 2.23 -8.94
N LEU A 45 18.13 1.16 -9.70
CA LEU A 45 16.89 0.35 -9.66
C LEU A 45 16.68 -0.30 -8.29
N LEU A 46 17.74 -0.91 -7.75
CA LEU A 46 17.68 -1.54 -6.42
C LEU A 46 17.42 -0.51 -5.33
N GLU A 47 18.05 0.66 -5.39
CA GLU A 47 17.86 1.74 -4.43
C GLU A 47 16.40 2.24 -4.44
N HIS A 48 15.85 2.44 -5.64
CA HIS A 48 14.46 2.86 -5.80
C HIS A 48 13.49 1.81 -5.22
N ARG A 49 13.68 0.54 -5.61
CA ARG A 49 12.85 -0.57 -5.14
C ARG A 49 12.98 -0.80 -3.63
N MET A 50 14.21 -0.69 -3.11
CA MET A 50 14.47 -0.81 -1.67
C MET A 50 13.74 0.29 -0.87
N GLN A 51 13.67 1.51 -1.39
CA GLN A 51 12.92 2.58 -0.72
C GLN A 51 11.44 2.25 -0.63
N GLU A 52 10.85 1.69 -1.68
CA GLU A 52 9.47 1.17 -1.65
C GLU A 52 9.31 0.06 -0.60
N ASP A 53 10.24 -0.90 -0.59
CA ASP A 53 10.22 -2.01 0.36
C ASP A 53 10.44 -1.58 1.82
N LEU A 54 11.24 -0.53 2.06
CA LEU A 54 11.41 0.04 3.42
C LEU A 54 10.12 0.70 3.92
N VAL A 55 9.40 1.36 3.04
CA VAL A 55 8.09 1.92 3.36
C VAL A 55 7.13 0.79 3.72
N ASN A 56 7.05 -0.25 2.89
CA ASN A 56 6.23 -1.43 3.14
C ASN A 56 6.61 -2.17 4.44
N LYS A 57 7.89 -2.22 4.81
CA LYS A 57 8.32 -2.78 6.11
C LYS A 57 7.94 -1.89 7.31
N ARG A 58 7.96 -0.57 7.16
CA ARG A 58 7.54 0.36 8.23
C ARG A 58 6.04 0.23 8.52
N THR A 59 5.24 -0.09 7.52
CA THR A 59 3.79 -0.29 7.65
C THR A 59 3.39 -1.66 8.23
N ARG A 60 4.33 -2.58 8.47
CA ARG A 60 4.03 -3.92 9.05
C ARG A 60 3.58 -3.91 10.51
N THR A 61 3.67 -2.79 11.21
CA THR A 61 3.12 -2.61 12.54
C THR A 61 2.17 -1.43 12.53
N LEU A 62 0.92 -1.70 12.91
CA LEU A 62 -0.08 -0.64 13.05
C LEU A 62 0.40 0.38 14.09
N PRO A 63 0.25 1.68 13.84
CA PRO A 63 0.61 2.69 14.80
C PRO A 63 -0.27 2.53 16.05
N GLN A 64 0.35 2.51 17.23
CA GLN A 64 -0.36 2.60 18.49
C GLN A 64 -0.75 4.06 18.76
N TYR A 65 -1.82 4.26 19.54
CA TYR A 65 -2.18 5.59 20.00
C TYR A 65 -1.05 6.22 20.79
N ASP A 66 -0.72 7.44 20.44
CA ASP A 66 0.32 8.25 21.10
C ASP A 66 -0.30 9.57 21.57
N PRO A 67 -0.38 9.84 22.89
CA PRO A 67 -0.97 11.06 23.42
C PRO A 67 -0.18 12.34 23.06
N GLN A 68 1.03 12.23 22.50
CA GLN A 68 1.81 13.36 22.01
C GLN A 68 1.47 13.73 20.55
N LYS A 69 0.74 12.86 19.84
CA LYS A 69 0.27 13.12 18.49
C LYS A 69 -1.08 13.84 18.49
N GLN A 70 -1.38 14.49 17.38
CA GLN A 70 -2.68 15.12 17.16
C GLN A 70 -3.73 14.08 16.77
N ASP A 71 -4.96 14.27 17.22
CA ASP A 71 -6.06 13.43 16.79
C ASP A 71 -6.71 14.00 15.52
N LEU A 72 -7.19 13.08 14.69
CA LEU A 72 -7.98 13.42 13.50
C LEU A 72 -9.45 13.64 13.86
N PRO A 73 -10.21 14.35 13.00
CA PRO A 73 -11.67 14.47 13.15
C PRO A 73 -12.35 13.10 13.23
N HIS A 74 -13.23 12.92 14.21
CA HIS A 74 -14.00 11.68 14.36
C HIS A 74 -14.98 11.47 13.21
N ARG A 75 -15.05 10.27 12.67
CA ARG A 75 -15.95 9.94 11.55
C ARG A 75 -17.43 10.15 11.90
N CYS A 76 -17.82 9.88 13.14
CA CYS A 76 -19.20 10.04 13.60
C CYS A 76 -19.70 11.49 13.60
N ASP A 77 -18.80 12.48 13.53
CA ASP A 77 -19.16 13.90 13.50
C ASP A 77 -19.57 14.35 12.08
N TYR A 78 -19.49 13.49 11.08
CA TYR A 78 -19.71 13.83 9.68
C TYR A 78 -20.76 12.92 9.02
N VAL A 79 -21.56 13.53 8.13
CA VAL A 79 -22.52 12.78 7.32
C VAL A 79 -21.85 12.38 6.00
N GLY A 80 -21.53 11.08 5.90
CA GLY A 80 -20.92 10.47 4.72
C GLY A 80 -19.39 10.55 4.67
N ALA A 81 -18.81 9.57 4.01
CA ALA A 81 -17.36 9.38 3.94
C ALA A 81 -16.61 10.59 3.34
N PHE A 82 -17.14 11.19 2.27
CA PHE A 82 -16.48 12.34 1.61
C PHE A 82 -16.37 13.57 2.49
N ALA A 83 -17.37 13.85 3.33
CA ALA A 83 -17.33 14.99 4.25
C ALA A 83 -16.25 14.79 5.31
N TRP A 84 -16.19 13.59 5.89
CA TRP A 84 -15.18 13.23 6.85
C TRP A 84 -13.76 13.24 6.26
N LEU A 85 -13.54 12.61 5.11
CA LEU A 85 -12.22 12.56 4.47
C LEU A 85 -11.72 13.97 4.07
N ARG A 86 -12.62 14.89 3.69
CA ARG A 86 -12.25 16.31 3.50
C ARG A 86 -11.77 16.97 4.78
N ALA A 87 -12.49 16.77 5.89
CA ALA A 87 -12.07 17.29 7.18
C ALA A 87 -10.70 16.71 7.62
N VAL A 88 -10.47 15.43 7.38
CA VAL A 88 -9.16 14.79 7.59
C VAL A 88 -8.07 15.45 6.73
N GLN A 89 -8.32 15.65 5.43
CA GLN A 89 -7.36 16.30 4.53
C GLN A 89 -7.05 17.73 4.96
N GLU A 90 -8.07 18.49 5.36
CA GLU A 90 -7.93 19.86 5.88
C GLU A 90 -7.15 19.89 7.19
N CYS A 91 -7.39 18.93 8.09
CA CYS A 91 -6.68 18.80 9.36
C CYS A 91 -5.20 18.47 9.15
N ILE A 92 -4.89 17.56 8.24
CA ILE A 92 -3.51 17.24 7.87
C ILE A 92 -2.81 18.46 7.26
N GLY A 93 -3.51 19.26 6.45
CA GLY A 93 -3.05 20.56 5.95
C GLY A 93 -2.00 20.49 4.85
N GLU A 94 -1.77 19.30 4.27
CA GLU A 94 -0.83 19.08 3.18
C GLU A 94 -1.42 18.10 2.14
N PRO A 95 -0.90 18.09 0.90
CA PRO A 95 -1.39 17.19 -0.13
C PRO A 95 -1.17 15.72 0.24
N ILE A 96 -2.26 14.96 0.29
CA ILE A 96 -2.25 13.51 0.50
C ILE A 96 -3.08 12.83 -0.58
N VAL A 97 -2.80 11.54 -0.79
CA VAL A 97 -3.60 10.64 -1.61
C VAL A 97 -4.09 9.51 -0.71
N PHE A 98 -5.39 9.41 -0.51
CA PHE A 98 -5.99 8.33 0.27
C PHE A 98 -5.78 6.98 -0.42
N ALA A 99 -5.52 5.95 0.37
CA ALA A 99 -5.25 4.59 -0.09
C ALA A 99 -6.16 3.59 0.61
N LEU A 100 -6.12 2.35 0.20
CA LEU A 100 -6.81 1.21 0.82
C LEU A 100 -8.31 1.47 1.07
N ASP A 101 -8.77 1.35 2.30
CA ASP A 101 -10.18 1.47 2.68
C ASP A 101 -10.77 2.82 2.27
N GLU A 102 -10.03 3.90 2.49
CA GLU A 102 -10.45 5.25 2.12
C GLU A 102 -10.57 5.42 0.60
N ALA A 103 -9.65 4.81 -0.14
CA ALA A 103 -9.72 4.82 -1.60
C ALA A 103 -10.91 4.00 -2.11
N LEU A 104 -11.16 2.81 -1.56
CA LEU A 104 -12.33 1.99 -1.89
C LEU A 104 -13.64 2.70 -1.52
N MET A 105 -13.70 3.40 -0.38
CA MET A 105 -14.85 4.24 -0.04
C MET A 105 -15.10 5.36 -1.06
N CYS A 106 -14.04 6.03 -1.52
CA CYS A 106 -14.13 7.07 -2.56
C CYS A 106 -14.59 6.51 -3.91
N GLN A 107 -14.20 5.29 -4.22
CA GLN A 107 -14.63 4.55 -5.42
C GLN A 107 -16.07 4.01 -5.31
N GLY A 108 -16.62 3.94 -4.08
CA GLY A 108 -17.93 3.36 -3.80
C GLY A 108 -17.93 1.84 -3.75
N SER A 109 -16.76 1.24 -3.59
CA SER A 109 -16.56 -0.22 -3.60
C SER A 109 -16.36 -0.84 -2.22
N PHE A 110 -16.19 -0.04 -1.16
CA PHE A 110 -15.98 -0.53 0.18
C PHE A 110 -17.28 -0.56 0.98
N MET A 111 -17.66 -1.73 1.46
CA MET A 111 -18.84 -1.96 2.29
C MET A 111 -18.47 -2.57 3.66
N GLY A 112 -17.19 -2.91 3.88
CA GLY A 112 -16.69 -3.46 5.13
C GLY A 112 -16.60 -2.43 6.26
N ARG A 113 -16.15 -2.86 7.43
CA ARG A 113 -15.76 -1.96 8.52
C ARG A 113 -14.33 -1.53 8.30
N SER A 114 -14.12 -0.25 7.96
CA SER A 114 -12.79 0.32 8.15
C SER A 114 -12.51 0.45 9.64
N ASP A 115 -11.29 0.18 10.05
CA ASP A 115 -10.84 0.58 11.37
C ASP A 115 -10.91 2.12 11.43
N GLU A 116 -11.81 2.65 12.25
CA GLU A 116 -12.04 4.10 12.38
C GLU A 116 -10.79 4.84 12.90
N TYR A 117 -9.82 4.11 13.38
CA TYR A 117 -8.57 4.63 13.94
C TYR A 117 -7.40 4.66 12.95
N LEU A 118 -7.56 4.07 11.76
CA LEU A 118 -6.50 4.02 10.75
C LEU A 118 -6.93 4.70 9.47
N ILE A 119 -6.04 5.52 8.94
CA ILE A 119 -6.17 6.19 7.65
C ILE A 119 -4.88 5.99 6.87
N TRP A 120 -4.99 5.37 5.74
CA TRP A 120 -3.87 5.03 4.88
C TRP A 120 -3.68 6.08 3.79
N VAL A 121 -2.49 6.64 3.70
CA VAL A 121 -2.21 7.72 2.76
C VAL A 121 -0.85 7.58 2.07
N TYR A 122 -0.74 8.14 0.89
CA TYR A 122 0.51 8.59 0.29
C TYR A 122 0.65 10.08 0.55
N GLY A 123 1.83 10.51 1.01
CA GLY A 123 2.11 11.89 1.33
C GLY A 123 3.42 12.06 2.08
N SER A 124 3.66 13.23 2.61
CA SER A 124 4.85 13.51 3.43
C SER A 124 4.82 12.73 4.74
N ASP A 125 5.99 12.34 5.24
CA ASP A 125 6.15 11.73 6.57
C ASP A 125 5.58 12.58 7.70
N SER A 126 5.40 13.89 7.48
CA SER A 126 4.77 14.80 8.43
C SER A 126 3.30 14.46 8.71
N ALA A 127 2.59 13.78 7.81
CA ALA A 127 1.24 13.28 8.06
C ALA A 127 1.18 12.27 9.20
N ALA A 128 2.27 11.55 9.47
CA ALA A 128 2.37 10.60 10.58
C ALA A 128 2.39 11.27 11.99
N ARG A 129 2.35 12.61 12.07
CA ARG A 129 2.16 13.34 13.35
C ARG A 129 0.74 13.20 13.91
N PHE A 130 -0.20 12.70 13.13
CA PHE A 130 -1.55 12.41 13.58
C PHE A 130 -1.70 10.97 14.03
N ASN A 131 -2.50 10.75 15.07
CA ASN A 131 -2.89 9.42 15.50
C ASN A 131 -3.69 8.72 14.39
N GLY A 132 -3.38 7.44 14.19
CA GLY A 132 -4.07 6.60 13.22
C GLY A 132 -3.67 6.81 11.76
N VAL A 133 -2.78 7.77 11.43
CA VAL A 133 -2.31 7.93 10.05
C VAL A 133 -1.15 6.99 9.74
N VAL A 134 -1.31 6.23 8.66
CA VAL A 134 -0.29 5.32 8.11
C VAL A 134 0.16 5.86 6.75
N VAL A 135 1.41 6.28 6.67
CA VAL A 135 1.99 6.76 5.41
C VAL A 135 2.60 5.58 4.65
N LEU A 136 1.98 5.21 3.53
CA LEU A 136 2.45 4.13 2.64
C LEU A 136 3.70 4.54 1.85
N GLY A 137 3.83 5.80 1.55
CA GLY A 137 4.99 6.35 0.85
C GLY A 137 4.86 7.83 0.56
N ASN A 138 6.00 8.46 0.24
CA ASN A 138 6.07 9.90 -0.01
C ASN A 138 5.70 10.25 -1.45
N ARG A 139 5.62 9.27 -2.33
CA ARG A 139 5.34 9.46 -3.76
C ARG A 139 4.45 8.34 -4.28
N ILE A 140 3.59 8.71 -5.22
CA ILE A 140 2.76 7.79 -5.99
C ILE A 140 2.71 8.29 -7.44
N SER A 141 2.63 7.38 -8.39
CA SER A 141 2.49 7.73 -9.80
C SER A 141 1.16 8.43 -10.04
N SER A 142 1.16 9.48 -10.86
CA SER A 142 -0.08 10.17 -11.25
C SER A 142 -1.07 9.26 -11.98
N TYR A 143 -0.61 8.19 -12.62
CA TYR A 143 -1.45 7.17 -13.25
C TYR A 143 -2.23 6.33 -12.23
N ASP A 144 -1.73 6.24 -11.00
CA ASP A 144 -2.34 5.48 -9.91
C ASP A 144 -3.33 6.32 -9.08
N VAL A 145 -3.47 7.61 -9.40
CA VAL A 145 -4.30 8.56 -8.64
C VAL A 145 -5.56 8.93 -9.38
N GLN A 146 -6.68 8.79 -8.69
CA GLN A 146 -7.99 9.32 -9.11
C GLN A 146 -8.38 10.53 -8.27
N ARG A 147 -9.27 11.36 -8.81
CA ARG A 147 -9.80 12.54 -8.10
C ARG A 147 -11.32 12.59 -8.20
N LYS A 148 -11.97 12.81 -7.08
CA LYS A 148 -13.43 12.96 -6.99
C LYS A 148 -13.78 13.82 -5.78
N ASN A 149 -14.70 14.76 -5.96
CA ASN A 149 -15.18 15.62 -4.88
C ASN A 149 -14.08 16.39 -4.10
N GLY A 150 -12.99 16.76 -4.78
CA GLY A 150 -11.86 17.47 -4.16
C GLY A 150 -10.86 16.59 -3.43
N LEU A 151 -11.07 15.28 -3.38
CA LEU A 151 -10.15 14.31 -2.80
C LEU A 151 -9.31 13.62 -3.88
N SER A 152 -8.07 13.28 -3.52
CA SER A 152 -7.19 12.41 -4.29
C SER A 152 -7.10 11.05 -3.60
N PHE A 153 -7.21 9.97 -4.37
CA PHE A 153 -7.14 8.61 -3.84
C PHE A 153 -6.57 7.65 -4.89
N THR A 154 -6.09 6.50 -4.46
CA THR A 154 -5.53 5.49 -5.36
C THR A 154 -6.60 4.92 -6.28
N ASN A 155 -6.23 4.58 -7.53
CA ASN A 155 -7.11 3.83 -8.41
C ASN A 155 -7.28 2.39 -7.90
N PHE A 156 -8.21 1.63 -8.49
CA PHE A 156 -8.55 0.28 -8.03
C PHE A 156 -7.35 -0.66 -8.08
N ASN A 157 -6.59 -0.69 -9.18
CA ASN A 157 -5.42 -1.56 -9.32
C ASN A 157 -4.33 -1.26 -8.28
N ARG A 158 -4.06 0.02 -8.04
CA ARG A 158 -3.11 0.42 -7.00
C ARG A 158 -3.62 0.05 -5.62
N THR A 159 -4.90 0.27 -5.34
CA THR A 159 -5.52 -0.09 -4.06
C THR A 159 -5.41 -1.58 -3.78
N ILE A 160 -5.69 -2.45 -4.77
CA ILE A 160 -5.53 -3.90 -4.61
C ILE A 160 -4.07 -4.29 -4.42
N SER A 161 -3.14 -3.70 -5.16
CA SER A 161 -1.70 -3.96 -4.99
C SER A 161 -1.22 -3.57 -3.58
N ASP A 162 -1.66 -2.42 -3.07
CA ASP A 162 -1.34 -1.97 -1.72
C ASP A 162 -1.97 -2.89 -0.65
N ALA A 163 -3.18 -3.39 -0.88
CA ALA A 163 -3.85 -4.33 0.02
C ALA A 163 -3.08 -5.66 0.11
N LEU A 164 -2.67 -6.22 -1.02
CA LEU A 164 -1.88 -7.46 -1.04
C LEU A 164 -0.52 -7.27 -0.36
N ALA A 165 0.11 -6.11 -0.53
CA ALA A 165 1.36 -5.78 0.16
C ALA A 165 1.21 -5.67 1.69
N ASN A 166 0.00 -5.39 2.19
CA ASN A 166 -0.31 -5.17 3.60
C ASN A 166 -1.36 -6.14 4.14
N GLU A 167 -1.55 -7.29 3.51
CA GLU A 167 -2.60 -8.28 3.80
C GLU A 167 -2.75 -8.61 5.31
N SER A 168 -1.62 -8.72 6.02
CA SER A 168 -1.62 -9.05 7.45
C SER A 168 -2.13 -7.94 8.37
N LEU A 169 -2.37 -6.74 7.86
CA LEU A 169 -2.75 -5.55 8.63
C LEU A 169 -4.17 -5.08 8.32
N LEU A 170 -4.83 -5.70 7.35
CA LEU A 170 -6.10 -5.27 6.81
C LEU A 170 -7.22 -6.25 7.10
N ASP A 171 -8.44 -5.74 7.17
CA ASP A 171 -9.62 -6.57 7.04
C ASP A 171 -9.79 -7.00 5.57
N MET A 172 -9.25 -8.17 5.25
CA MET A 172 -9.31 -8.70 3.90
C MET A 172 -10.73 -9.04 3.44
N GLN A 173 -11.70 -9.14 4.33
CA GLN A 173 -13.10 -9.34 3.95
C GLN A 173 -13.63 -8.17 3.12
N GLY A 174 -13.35 -6.92 3.53
CA GLY A 174 -13.74 -5.73 2.78
C GLY A 174 -13.05 -5.63 1.42
N ILE A 175 -11.79 -6.06 1.34
CA ILE A 175 -11.03 -6.13 0.07
C ILE A 175 -11.63 -7.22 -0.84
N THR A 176 -11.91 -8.41 -0.29
CA THR A 176 -12.55 -9.51 -1.02
C THR A 176 -13.90 -9.10 -1.60
N GLU A 177 -14.71 -8.39 -0.81
CA GLU A 177 -16.00 -7.87 -1.26
C GLU A 177 -15.85 -6.87 -2.41
N ALA A 178 -14.88 -5.95 -2.33
CA ALA A 178 -14.60 -4.99 -3.39
C ALA A 178 -14.17 -5.67 -4.70
N VAL A 179 -13.31 -6.71 -4.61
CA VAL A 179 -12.85 -7.50 -5.75
C VAL A 179 -13.99 -8.36 -6.33
N SER A 180 -14.84 -8.93 -5.46
CA SER A 180 -16.04 -9.67 -5.86
C SER A 180 -17.00 -8.79 -6.63
N ARG A 181 -17.28 -7.60 -6.12
CA ARG A 181 -18.12 -6.62 -6.79
C ARG A 181 -17.56 -6.23 -8.16
N TYR A 182 -16.25 -5.99 -8.24
CA TYR A 182 -15.58 -5.72 -9.51
C TYR A 182 -15.83 -6.85 -10.51
N TYR A 183 -15.64 -8.10 -10.09
CA TYR A 183 -15.85 -9.28 -10.93
C TYR A 183 -17.25 -9.32 -11.53
N TYR A 184 -18.28 -9.22 -10.70
CA TYR A 184 -19.68 -9.30 -11.17
C TYR A 184 -20.13 -8.08 -11.99
N GLU A 185 -19.63 -6.89 -11.67
CA GLU A 185 -19.92 -5.67 -12.45
C GLU A 185 -19.20 -5.66 -13.82
N ASN A 186 -18.13 -6.44 -13.99
CA ASN A 186 -17.39 -6.58 -15.24
C ASN A 186 -17.69 -7.89 -16.00
N GLY A 187 -18.89 -8.43 -15.84
CA GLY A 187 -19.34 -9.59 -16.62
C GLY A 187 -18.59 -10.88 -16.27
N ASP A 188 -18.44 -11.16 -14.98
CA ASP A 188 -17.74 -12.32 -14.42
C ASP A 188 -16.27 -12.40 -14.86
N SER A 189 -15.59 -11.25 -14.85
CA SER A 189 -14.21 -11.14 -15.30
C SER A 189 -13.37 -10.24 -14.39
N PHE A 190 -12.12 -10.63 -14.17
CA PHE A 190 -11.07 -9.80 -13.56
C PHE A 190 -10.25 -9.03 -14.60
N GLU A 191 -10.70 -9.00 -15.87
CA GLU A 191 -10.02 -8.23 -16.91
C GLU A 191 -9.90 -6.76 -16.50
N GLY A 192 -8.70 -6.20 -16.67
CA GLY A 192 -8.39 -4.82 -16.24
C GLY A 192 -7.78 -4.72 -14.83
N ILE A 193 -7.84 -5.78 -14.00
CA ILE A 193 -7.05 -5.82 -12.77
C ILE A 193 -5.62 -6.25 -13.11
N SER A 194 -4.66 -5.43 -12.68
CA SER A 194 -3.24 -5.71 -12.83
C SER A 194 -2.55 -5.54 -11.48
N VAL A 195 -1.88 -6.58 -11.02
CA VAL A 195 -1.07 -6.57 -9.81
C VAL A 195 0.39 -6.85 -10.15
N PRO A 196 1.35 -6.36 -9.36
CA PRO A 196 2.76 -6.70 -9.51
C PRO A 196 2.98 -8.23 -9.49
N PRO A 197 3.96 -8.76 -10.26
CA PRO A 197 4.21 -10.20 -10.33
C PRO A 197 4.45 -10.86 -8.97
N GLU A 198 5.05 -10.14 -8.02
CA GLU A 198 5.29 -10.62 -6.65
C GLU A 198 4.02 -10.87 -5.83
N TYR A 199 2.87 -10.32 -6.23
CA TYR A 199 1.58 -10.51 -5.57
C TYR A 199 0.61 -11.37 -6.38
N GLN A 200 1.05 -11.97 -7.48
CA GLN A 200 0.18 -12.74 -8.37
C GLN A 200 -0.49 -13.92 -7.65
N ASP A 201 0.29 -14.69 -6.89
CA ASP A 201 -0.23 -15.86 -6.14
C ASP A 201 -1.25 -15.43 -5.06
N GLN A 202 -1.01 -14.28 -4.40
CA GLN A 202 -1.94 -13.72 -3.42
C GLN A 202 -3.22 -13.24 -4.10
N PHE A 203 -3.08 -12.59 -5.26
CA PHE A 203 -4.23 -12.15 -6.04
C PHE A 203 -5.09 -13.32 -6.52
N GLU A 204 -4.49 -14.43 -6.97
CA GLU A 204 -5.23 -15.63 -7.39
C GLU A 204 -6.04 -16.23 -6.24
N ARG A 205 -5.52 -16.24 -5.02
CA ARG A 205 -6.30 -16.65 -3.83
C ARG A 205 -7.45 -15.68 -3.55
N LEU A 206 -7.16 -14.38 -3.52
CA LEU A 206 -8.17 -13.34 -3.32
C LEU A 206 -9.27 -13.40 -4.37
N ALA A 207 -8.92 -13.65 -5.65
CA ALA A 207 -9.86 -13.80 -6.75
C ALA A 207 -10.77 -15.04 -6.56
N GLY A 208 -10.19 -16.16 -6.10
CA GLY A 208 -10.96 -17.36 -5.75
C GLY A 208 -11.98 -17.09 -4.65
N ASP A 209 -11.55 -16.43 -3.58
CA ASP A 209 -12.42 -16.06 -2.46
C ASP A 209 -13.49 -15.05 -2.91
N ALA A 210 -13.14 -14.11 -3.80
CA ALA A 210 -14.05 -13.11 -4.33
C ALA A 210 -15.17 -13.71 -5.19
N ILE A 211 -14.88 -14.72 -6.02
CA ILE A 211 -15.91 -15.45 -6.77
C ILE A 211 -16.88 -16.18 -5.83
N ALA A 212 -16.35 -16.80 -4.77
CA ALA A 212 -17.15 -17.53 -3.80
C ALA A 212 -18.00 -16.62 -2.89
N TYR A 213 -17.66 -15.34 -2.78
CA TYR A 213 -18.26 -14.41 -1.79
C TYR A 213 -19.76 -14.21 -1.97
N TYR A 214 -20.25 -14.09 -3.21
CA TYR A 214 -21.69 -13.99 -3.54
C TYR A 214 -22.28 -15.27 -4.12
N GLY A 215 -21.45 -16.31 -4.31
CA GLY A 215 -21.86 -17.57 -4.94
C GLY A 215 -22.44 -18.62 -3.97
N ASN A 216 -22.61 -18.28 -2.67
CA ASN A 216 -23.20 -19.15 -1.64
C ASN A 216 -24.57 -18.68 -1.18
#